data_6c12ee7c3616e19dc31b9bccedabc4cb
#
_entry.id   6c12ee7c3616e19dc31b9bccedabc4cb
#
_cell.length_a   1.000
_cell.length_b   1.000
_cell.length_c   1.000
_cell.angle_alpha   90.00
_cell.angle_beta   90.00
_cell.angle_gamma   90.00
#
_symmetry.space_group_name_H-M   'P 1'
#
loop_
_entity.id
_entity.type
_entity.pdbx_description
1 polymer ?
#
loop_
_entity_poly.entity_id
_entity_poly.type
_entity_poly.pdbx_seq_one_letter_code
_entity_poly.pdbx_strand_id
1 'polypeptide(L)'
;MKKLYIKTFGCQMNEYDSGKMADLLHADDGMVITDTPEDADVVLLNTCSIREKAEDKVFSDLGRLRELKKLKPNLLIGVGGCVASQEGQQIVSRAPYVDVVFGPQTLHRLSDLIAQRRKTGIPQVDISFPEIEKFDHLPASRQTRGSAYVSIMEGCSKYCSYCVVPYTRGEEVSRPFDDVLTEVAGLASKGVKEIVLLGQNVNAYLGKMGDTDEIADFALLIEYIAEIPGVERIRFTTSHPKEFTQRLIDVYAKVPKLVSHLHLPVQHGSDSILSAMKRGYTALEYKSIIRKMRTVRPDLTLSSDFIVGFPGETEADFEKLLKMVQDLDFDNSFCFIFSSRPGTPAANLSDDTPYEVKLKRLQTLLALIDGQSNRISQKMLGNTERVLIEGLAKDGINLQGRAENNRVVHFTPPEQDIESLIGQMVDIRITEILNFTLRGELVEAHAL
;
A
#
# COMPACT_ATOMS: atom_id res chain seq x y z
N MET A 1 -8.93 22.16 22.10
CA MET A 1 -8.40 21.75 20.79
C MET A 1 -9.27 20.60 20.30
N LYS A 2 -9.79 20.65 19.08
CA LYS A 2 -10.64 19.57 18.55
C LYS A 2 -9.82 18.32 18.28
N LYS A 3 -10.39 17.14 18.54
CA LYS A 3 -9.73 15.84 18.40
C LYS A 3 -10.27 15.06 17.20
N LEU A 4 -9.36 14.44 16.45
CA LEU A 4 -9.62 13.65 15.26
C LEU A 4 -9.21 12.21 15.51
N TYR A 5 -10.13 11.27 15.30
CA TYR A 5 -9.82 9.85 15.23
C TYR A 5 -9.95 9.35 13.79
N ILE A 6 -8.95 8.67 13.28
CA ILE A 6 -9.00 8.05 11.94
C ILE A 6 -8.79 6.54 12.06
N LYS A 7 -9.74 5.77 11.58
CA LYS A 7 -9.60 4.33 11.42
C LYS A 7 -9.33 4.00 9.95
N THR A 8 -8.12 3.52 9.67
CA THR A 8 -7.70 3.16 8.33
C THR A 8 -7.92 1.67 8.08
N PHE A 9 -8.54 1.35 6.96
CA PHE A 9 -8.70 -0.01 6.46
C PHE A 9 -7.89 -0.17 5.17
N GLY A 10 -7.24 -1.33 5.01
CA GLY A 10 -6.78 -1.80 3.71
C GLY A 10 -5.30 -1.69 3.42
N CYS A 11 -4.88 -0.80 2.54
CA CYS A 11 -3.56 -0.76 1.94
C CYS A 11 -2.75 0.48 2.33
N GLN A 12 -1.46 0.50 1.99
CA GLN A 12 -0.54 1.61 2.22
C GLN A 12 -1.02 2.93 1.59
N MET A 13 -1.72 2.87 0.45
CA MET A 13 -2.32 4.07 -0.15
C MET A 13 -3.38 4.69 0.75
N ASN A 14 -4.19 3.88 1.47
CA ASN A 14 -5.12 4.39 2.46
C ASN A 14 -4.40 4.95 3.70
N GLU A 15 -3.25 4.41 4.06
CA GLU A 15 -2.42 4.97 5.14
C GLU A 15 -1.89 6.35 4.76
N TYR A 16 -1.41 6.50 3.52
CA TYR A 16 -1.05 7.79 2.95
C TYR A 16 -2.25 8.77 2.97
N ASP A 17 -3.40 8.35 2.44
CA ASP A 17 -4.61 9.18 2.41
C ASP A 17 -5.02 9.61 3.84
N SER A 18 -4.96 8.72 4.82
CA SER A 18 -5.26 9.03 6.24
C SER A 18 -4.28 10.04 6.84
N GLY A 19 -3.00 9.91 6.51
CA GLY A 19 -1.99 10.90 6.90
C GLY A 19 -2.31 12.29 6.34
N LYS A 20 -2.67 12.37 5.05
CA LYS A 20 -3.05 13.64 4.40
C LYS A 20 -4.37 14.21 4.95
N MET A 21 -5.36 13.38 5.32
CA MET A 21 -6.56 13.84 6.03
C MET A 21 -6.20 14.49 7.37
N ALA A 22 -5.30 13.86 8.11
CA ALA A 22 -4.84 14.40 9.40
C ALA A 22 -4.07 15.71 9.24
N ASP A 23 -3.20 15.79 8.22
CA ASP A 23 -2.44 17.01 7.94
C ASP A 23 -3.37 18.15 7.50
N LEU A 24 -4.35 17.89 6.65
CA LEU A 24 -5.34 18.84 6.18
C LEU A 24 -6.19 19.42 7.35
N LEU A 25 -6.81 18.54 8.14
CA LEU A 25 -7.66 18.97 9.24
C LEU A 25 -6.87 19.63 10.40
N HIS A 26 -5.56 19.32 10.49
CA HIS A 26 -4.69 20.06 11.38
C HIS A 26 -4.40 21.46 10.86
N ALA A 27 -4.09 21.61 9.57
CA ALA A 27 -3.79 22.91 8.97
C ALA A 27 -4.99 23.85 9.00
N ASP A 28 -6.18 23.35 8.67
CA ASP A 28 -7.37 24.18 8.49
C ASP A 28 -8.12 24.42 9.82
N ASP A 29 -8.25 23.39 10.65
CA ASP A 29 -9.11 23.40 11.87
C ASP A 29 -8.32 23.24 13.18
N GLY A 30 -6.98 23.09 13.14
CA GLY A 30 -6.13 22.87 14.31
C GLY A 30 -6.42 21.56 15.04
N MET A 31 -6.94 20.55 14.33
CA MET A 31 -7.27 19.26 14.95
C MET A 31 -6.02 18.47 15.31
N VAL A 32 -6.09 17.72 16.40
CA VAL A 32 -5.03 16.79 16.83
C VAL A 32 -5.55 15.36 16.83
N ILE A 33 -4.67 14.42 16.48
CA ILE A 33 -5.01 12.99 16.48
C ILE A 33 -5.23 12.50 17.91
N THR A 34 -6.22 11.60 18.06
CA THR A 34 -6.47 10.83 19.29
C THR A 34 -6.53 9.34 18.95
N ASP A 35 -6.20 8.50 19.94
CA ASP A 35 -6.12 7.04 19.76
C ASP A 35 -7.49 6.35 19.95
N THR A 36 -8.48 7.07 20.49
CA THR A 36 -9.80 6.49 20.79
C THR A 36 -10.93 7.31 20.17
N PRO A 37 -11.96 6.69 19.60
CA PRO A 37 -13.10 7.39 19.02
C PRO A 37 -13.96 8.09 20.09
N GLU A 38 -13.90 7.61 21.34
CA GLU A 38 -14.61 8.20 22.48
C GLU A 38 -14.16 9.62 22.79
N ASP A 39 -12.89 9.92 22.57
CA ASP A 39 -12.29 11.24 22.80
C ASP A 39 -12.46 12.19 21.61
N ALA A 40 -12.82 11.68 20.45
CA ALA A 40 -12.85 12.44 19.21
C ALA A 40 -14.05 13.39 19.09
N ASP A 41 -13.85 14.51 18.41
CA ASP A 41 -14.89 15.42 17.90
C ASP A 41 -15.26 15.07 16.44
N VAL A 42 -14.31 14.47 15.71
CA VAL A 42 -14.47 13.97 14.35
C VAL A 42 -13.90 12.56 14.28
N VAL A 43 -14.69 11.61 13.77
CA VAL A 43 -14.28 10.24 13.48
C VAL A 43 -14.33 10.02 11.99
N LEU A 44 -13.21 9.59 11.39
CA LEU A 44 -13.13 9.23 9.99
C LEU A 44 -12.85 7.73 9.84
N LEU A 45 -13.61 7.07 8.97
CA LEU A 45 -13.35 5.72 8.51
C LEU A 45 -12.81 5.79 7.09
N ASN A 46 -11.51 5.56 6.90
CA ASN A 46 -10.90 5.47 5.58
C ASN A 46 -10.97 4.04 5.07
N THR A 47 -11.77 3.80 4.05
CA THR A 47 -12.28 2.49 3.65
C THR A 47 -11.57 1.93 2.42
N CYS A 48 -11.51 0.59 2.32
CA CYS A 48 -10.87 -0.12 1.23
C CYS A 48 -11.84 -1.12 0.59
N SER A 49 -11.86 -1.20 -0.74
CA SER A 49 -12.69 -2.15 -1.51
C SER A 49 -11.94 -3.40 -1.97
N ILE A 50 -10.64 -3.53 -1.69
CA ILE A 50 -9.81 -4.64 -2.17
C ILE A 50 -10.16 -5.95 -1.43
N ARG A 51 -10.48 -5.90 -0.13
CA ARG A 51 -10.77 -7.07 0.69
C ARG A 51 -12.27 -7.36 0.73
N GLU A 52 -12.64 -8.66 0.59
CA GLU A 52 -14.02 -9.14 0.47
C GLU A 52 -14.97 -8.61 1.55
N LYS A 53 -14.54 -8.63 2.80
CA LYS A 53 -15.38 -8.20 3.94
C LYS A 53 -15.13 -6.75 4.36
N ALA A 54 -14.57 -5.92 3.47
CA ALA A 54 -14.23 -4.55 3.84
C ALA A 54 -15.49 -3.72 4.09
N GLU A 55 -16.51 -3.87 3.25
CA GLU A 55 -17.81 -3.18 3.41
C GLU A 55 -18.50 -3.60 4.71
N ASP A 56 -18.61 -4.90 4.99
CA ASP A 56 -19.23 -5.41 6.22
C ASP A 56 -18.58 -4.84 7.48
N LYS A 57 -17.23 -4.73 7.47
CA LYS A 57 -16.48 -4.13 8.57
C LYS A 57 -16.82 -2.65 8.75
N VAL A 58 -16.94 -1.90 7.65
CA VAL A 58 -17.31 -0.48 7.70
C VAL A 58 -18.67 -0.32 8.34
N PHE A 59 -19.69 -1.07 7.91
CA PHE A 59 -21.03 -0.98 8.51
C PHE A 59 -21.10 -1.49 9.95
N SER A 60 -20.29 -2.49 10.31
CA SER A 60 -20.14 -2.94 11.70
C SER A 60 -19.59 -1.83 12.60
N ASP A 61 -18.53 -1.14 12.14
CA ASP A 61 -17.95 -0.02 12.89
C ASP A 61 -18.89 1.19 12.94
N LEU A 62 -19.59 1.48 11.85
CA LEU A 62 -20.64 2.52 11.84
C LEU A 62 -21.72 2.21 12.87
N GLY A 63 -22.13 0.94 13.04
CA GLY A 63 -23.06 0.53 14.09
C GLY A 63 -22.60 0.89 15.50
N ARG A 64 -21.29 0.72 15.79
CA ARG A 64 -20.70 1.13 17.08
C ARG A 64 -20.67 2.64 17.23
N LEU A 65 -20.29 3.36 16.18
CA LEU A 65 -20.25 4.82 16.16
C LEU A 65 -21.63 5.45 16.31
N ARG A 66 -22.70 4.78 15.89
CA ARG A 66 -24.09 5.21 16.12
C ARG A 66 -24.38 5.36 17.60
N GLU A 67 -23.97 4.38 18.42
CA GLU A 67 -24.18 4.45 19.87
C GLU A 67 -23.36 5.57 20.51
N LEU A 68 -22.11 5.74 20.05
CA LEU A 68 -21.26 6.85 20.50
C LEU A 68 -21.88 8.21 20.15
N LYS A 69 -22.43 8.37 18.94
CA LYS A 69 -23.08 9.61 18.51
C LYS A 69 -24.34 9.94 19.32
N LYS A 70 -25.08 8.94 19.82
CA LYS A 70 -26.19 9.20 20.76
C LYS A 70 -25.72 9.83 22.07
N LEU A 71 -24.53 9.43 22.56
CA LEU A 71 -23.91 9.99 23.77
C LEU A 71 -23.24 11.34 23.50
N LYS A 72 -22.73 11.54 22.28
CA LYS A 72 -22.06 12.76 21.80
C LYS A 72 -22.77 13.29 20.54
N PRO A 73 -23.88 14.03 20.65
CA PRO A 73 -24.67 14.50 19.50
C PRO A 73 -23.87 15.37 18.51
N ASN A 74 -22.83 16.07 18.98
CA ASN A 74 -21.97 16.93 18.16
C ASN A 74 -20.80 16.19 17.48
N LEU A 75 -20.64 14.87 17.72
CA LEU A 75 -19.66 14.04 17.04
C LEU A 75 -19.94 14.03 15.54
N LEU A 76 -18.93 14.33 14.71
CA LEU A 76 -19.01 14.17 13.26
C LEU A 76 -18.44 12.83 12.86
N ILE A 77 -19.17 12.09 12.00
CA ILE A 77 -18.75 10.81 11.46
C ILE A 77 -18.59 10.95 9.95
N GLY A 78 -17.38 10.73 9.46
CA GLY A 78 -17.05 10.73 8.04
C GLY A 78 -16.65 9.34 7.54
N VAL A 79 -17.02 9.02 6.31
CA VAL A 79 -16.60 7.80 5.59
C VAL A 79 -15.91 8.19 4.31
N GLY A 80 -14.62 7.86 4.21
CA GLY A 80 -13.79 8.14 3.03
C GLY A 80 -13.24 6.87 2.38
N GLY A 81 -12.59 7.02 1.23
CA GLY A 81 -11.86 5.96 0.54
C GLY A 81 -12.68 5.17 -0.49
N CYS A 82 -12.18 3.97 -0.86
CA CYS A 82 -12.70 3.24 -2.03
C CYS A 82 -14.14 2.72 -1.87
N VAL A 83 -14.55 2.26 -0.67
CA VAL A 83 -15.95 1.88 -0.43
C VAL A 83 -16.86 3.11 -0.46
N ALA A 84 -16.37 4.26 0.04
CA ALA A 84 -17.13 5.50 -0.04
C ALA A 84 -17.36 5.93 -1.50
N SER A 85 -16.37 5.81 -2.38
CA SER A 85 -16.53 6.06 -3.83
C SER A 85 -17.52 5.10 -4.49
N GLN A 86 -17.52 3.83 -4.05
CA GLN A 86 -18.39 2.80 -4.64
C GLN A 86 -19.85 2.98 -4.22
N GLU A 87 -20.10 3.20 -2.93
CA GLU A 87 -21.42 3.22 -2.33
C GLU A 87 -22.06 4.62 -2.29
N GLY A 88 -21.24 5.66 -2.15
CA GLY A 88 -21.69 7.05 -2.18
C GLY A 88 -22.90 7.34 -1.30
N GLN A 89 -24.00 7.80 -1.92
CA GLN A 89 -25.25 8.15 -1.24
C GLN A 89 -25.90 6.97 -0.49
N GLN A 90 -25.60 5.72 -0.87
CA GLN A 90 -26.17 4.54 -0.20
C GLN A 90 -25.66 4.42 1.24
N ILE A 91 -24.44 4.88 1.53
CA ILE A 91 -23.90 4.92 2.90
C ILE A 91 -24.81 5.76 3.79
N VAL A 92 -25.17 6.97 3.35
CA VAL A 92 -26.06 7.87 4.11
C VAL A 92 -27.46 7.27 4.24
N SER A 93 -27.96 6.61 3.19
CA SER A 93 -29.27 5.95 3.23
C SER A 93 -29.33 4.80 4.26
N ARG A 94 -28.29 3.99 4.35
CA ARG A 94 -28.17 2.86 5.31
C ARG A 94 -27.76 3.32 6.72
N ALA A 95 -27.00 4.41 6.82
CA ALA A 95 -26.49 4.98 8.06
C ALA A 95 -26.74 6.50 8.12
N PRO A 96 -27.99 6.97 8.39
CA PRO A 96 -28.34 8.39 8.33
C PRO A 96 -27.63 9.29 9.36
N TYR A 97 -26.88 8.70 10.27
CA TYR A 97 -26.06 9.38 11.26
C TYR A 97 -24.63 9.68 10.76
N VAL A 98 -24.27 9.27 9.55
CA VAL A 98 -23.03 9.66 8.86
C VAL A 98 -23.20 11.09 8.35
N ASP A 99 -22.19 11.91 8.60
CA ASP A 99 -22.20 13.35 8.30
C ASP A 99 -21.56 13.69 6.97
N VAL A 100 -20.45 12.98 6.62
CA VAL A 100 -19.66 13.25 5.41
C VAL A 100 -19.29 11.94 4.74
N VAL A 101 -19.46 11.85 3.41
CA VAL A 101 -18.97 10.75 2.57
C VAL A 101 -18.15 11.35 1.44
N PHE A 102 -16.92 10.87 1.26
CA PHE A 102 -16.00 11.42 0.26
C PHE A 102 -15.15 10.33 -0.38
N GLY A 103 -14.85 10.52 -1.67
CA GLY A 103 -13.95 9.63 -2.40
C GLY A 103 -12.47 9.94 -2.12
N PRO A 104 -11.54 9.07 -2.54
CA PRO A 104 -10.10 9.35 -2.46
C PRO A 104 -9.72 10.61 -3.26
N GLN A 105 -10.43 10.90 -4.35
CA GLN A 105 -10.16 12.04 -5.23
C GLN A 105 -10.63 13.38 -4.67
N THR A 106 -11.57 13.37 -3.72
CA THR A 106 -12.15 14.57 -3.10
C THR A 106 -11.67 14.80 -1.67
N LEU A 107 -10.63 14.08 -1.25
CA LEU A 107 -10.04 14.16 0.09
C LEU A 107 -9.63 15.60 0.45
N HIS A 108 -9.10 16.36 -0.49
CA HIS A 108 -8.67 17.76 -0.30
C HIS A 108 -9.83 18.70 0.05
N ARG A 109 -11.08 18.33 -0.24
CA ARG A 109 -12.29 19.10 0.10
C ARG A 109 -12.91 18.73 1.46
N LEU A 110 -12.24 17.88 2.23
CA LEU A 110 -12.79 17.35 3.49
C LEU A 110 -13.14 18.45 4.51
N SER A 111 -12.29 19.46 4.66
CA SER A 111 -12.54 20.60 5.55
C SER A 111 -13.82 21.35 5.15
N ASP A 112 -14.00 21.62 3.87
CA ASP A 112 -15.20 22.30 3.33
C ASP A 112 -16.45 21.47 3.54
N LEU A 113 -16.40 20.16 3.28
CA LEU A 113 -17.52 19.24 3.50
C LEU A 113 -17.95 19.22 4.98
N ILE A 114 -17.00 19.20 5.90
CA ILE A 114 -17.25 19.29 7.34
C ILE A 114 -17.88 20.64 7.69
N ALA A 115 -17.36 21.73 7.15
CA ALA A 115 -17.90 23.09 7.39
C ALA A 115 -19.33 23.22 6.85
N GLN A 116 -19.62 22.73 5.64
CA GLN A 116 -20.96 22.71 5.06
C GLN A 116 -21.93 21.87 5.89
N ARG A 117 -21.49 20.68 6.34
CA ARG A 117 -22.29 19.83 7.24
C ARG A 117 -22.67 20.56 8.52
N ARG A 118 -21.71 21.25 9.16
CA ARG A 118 -21.96 22.04 10.37
C ARG A 118 -22.96 23.18 10.14
N LYS A 119 -22.85 23.84 8.98
CA LYS A 119 -23.72 24.98 8.60
C LYS A 119 -25.13 24.56 8.25
N THR A 120 -25.30 23.49 7.48
CA THR A 120 -26.59 23.10 6.90
C THR A 120 -27.36 22.06 7.73
N GLY A 121 -26.67 21.29 8.55
CA GLY A 121 -27.24 20.12 9.20
C GLY A 121 -27.55 18.94 8.28
N ILE A 122 -27.20 19.04 6.97
CA ILE A 122 -27.47 18.02 5.96
C ILE A 122 -26.18 17.23 5.69
N PRO A 123 -26.24 15.86 5.62
CA PRO A 123 -25.08 15.06 5.21
C PRO A 123 -24.50 15.51 3.88
N GLN A 124 -23.17 15.56 3.78
CA GLN A 124 -22.45 15.94 2.57
C GLN A 124 -21.87 14.70 1.89
N VAL A 125 -22.04 14.58 0.58
CA VAL A 125 -21.50 13.46 -0.23
C VAL A 125 -20.77 14.02 -1.44
N ASP A 126 -19.46 13.78 -1.53
CA ASP A 126 -18.66 14.13 -2.71
C ASP A 126 -17.77 12.94 -3.10
N ILE A 127 -18.18 12.22 -4.11
CA ILE A 127 -17.47 11.08 -4.71
C ILE A 127 -17.11 11.37 -6.18
N SER A 128 -17.06 12.63 -6.55
CA SER A 128 -16.69 13.06 -7.88
C SER A 128 -15.21 12.74 -8.19
N PHE A 129 -14.87 12.76 -9.47
CA PHE A 129 -13.50 12.61 -9.98
C PHE A 129 -13.05 13.93 -10.61
N PRO A 130 -12.64 14.93 -9.80
CA PRO A 130 -12.09 16.17 -10.35
C PRO A 130 -10.77 15.90 -11.06
N GLU A 131 -10.49 16.66 -12.13
CA GLU A 131 -9.18 16.63 -12.76
C GLU A 131 -8.13 17.16 -11.77
N ILE A 132 -7.09 16.38 -11.49
CA ILE A 132 -5.80 16.61 -10.76
C ILE A 132 -5.80 17.66 -9.60
N GLU A 133 -6.92 18.11 -9.07
CA GLU A 133 -6.94 19.11 -7.99
C GLU A 133 -6.34 18.60 -6.65
N LYS A 134 -6.39 17.29 -6.41
CA LYS A 134 -6.06 16.71 -5.11
C LYS A 134 -4.64 17.03 -4.64
N PHE A 135 -3.66 16.86 -5.51
CA PHE A 135 -2.25 17.00 -5.12
C PHE A 135 -1.85 18.46 -4.90
N ASP A 136 -2.47 19.39 -5.64
CA ASP A 136 -2.18 20.83 -5.53
C ASP A 136 -2.68 21.45 -4.22
N HIS A 137 -3.69 20.81 -3.60
CA HIS A 137 -4.35 21.34 -2.40
C HIS A 137 -4.03 20.58 -1.11
N LEU A 138 -3.17 19.54 -1.17
CA LEU A 138 -2.80 18.81 0.04
C LEU A 138 -1.60 19.46 0.74
N PRO A 139 -1.65 19.65 2.07
CA PRO A 139 -0.54 20.22 2.82
C PRO A 139 0.69 19.30 2.82
N ALA A 140 1.86 19.90 3.07
CA ALA A 140 3.09 19.17 3.26
C ALA A 140 2.96 18.18 4.44
N SER A 141 3.50 16.97 4.26
CA SER A 141 3.49 15.95 5.33
C SER A 141 4.24 16.41 6.57
N ARG A 142 3.68 16.10 7.74
CA ARG A 142 4.30 16.34 9.06
C ARG A 142 5.24 15.23 9.49
N GLN A 143 5.40 14.16 8.69
CA GLN A 143 6.36 13.07 8.97
C GLN A 143 7.77 13.62 9.14
N THR A 144 8.47 13.21 10.20
CA THR A 144 9.77 13.79 10.57
C THR A 144 10.90 12.77 10.66
N ARG A 145 10.62 11.47 10.61
CA ARG A 145 11.65 10.42 10.73
C ARG A 145 11.14 9.07 10.23
N GLY A 146 12.06 8.16 9.97
CA GLY A 146 11.77 6.79 9.57
C GLY A 146 11.43 6.67 8.10
N SER A 147 10.31 6.02 7.78
CA SER A 147 9.80 5.79 6.44
C SER A 147 8.62 6.73 6.15
N ALA A 148 8.53 7.24 4.92
CA ALA A 148 7.39 8.02 4.47
C ALA A 148 6.82 7.48 3.16
N TYR A 149 5.50 7.49 3.06
CA TYR A 149 4.77 7.22 1.83
C TYR A 149 4.68 8.48 0.98
N VAL A 150 4.97 8.33 -0.33
CA VAL A 150 4.82 9.39 -1.32
C VAL A 150 3.98 8.85 -2.47
N SER A 151 2.77 9.36 -2.63
CA SER A 151 1.94 9.03 -3.79
C SER A 151 2.50 9.74 -5.01
N ILE A 152 2.90 8.99 -6.04
CA ILE A 152 3.45 9.52 -7.30
C ILE A 152 2.43 9.52 -8.43
N MET A 153 1.36 8.74 -8.27
CA MET A 153 0.27 8.65 -9.23
C MET A 153 -1.00 8.11 -8.57
N GLU A 154 -2.13 8.34 -9.18
CA GLU A 154 -3.41 7.75 -8.80
C GLU A 154 -4.16 7.17 -10.00
N GLY A 155 -5.12 6.26 -9.69
CA GLY A 155 -5.91 5.57 -10.69
C GLY A 155 -5.14 4.47 -11.43
N CYS A 156 -5.83 3.79 -12.33
CA CYS A 156 -5.23 2.73 -13.15
C CYS A 156 -6.05 2.50 -14.41
N SER A 157 -5.41 2.59 -15.58
CA SER A 157 -6.04 2.42 -16.89
C SER A 157 -5.85 1.00 -17.47
N LYS A 158 -5.50 -0.01 -16.65
CA LYS A 158 -5.30 -1.38 -17.14
C LYS A 158 -6.60 -2.16 -17.29
N TYR A 159 -7.66 -1.79 -16.59
CA TYR A 159 -8.99 -2.41 -16.67
C TYR A 159 -8.97 -3.94 -16.61
N CYS A 160 -8.13 -4.50 -15.70
CA CYS A 160 -8.15 -5.94 -15.42
C CYS A 160 -9.56 -6.38 -15.06
N SER A 161 -10.02 -7.53 -15.57
CA SER A 161 -11.45 -7.91 -15.53
C SER A 161 -12.04 -8.06 -14.12
N TYR A 162 -11.20 -8.29 -13.12
CA TYR A 162 -11.59 -8.46 -11.69
C TYR A 162 -11.42 -7.19 -10.85
N CYS A 163 -10.79 -6.14 -11.40
CA CYS A 163 -10.29 -5.03 -10.61
C CYS A 163 -11.28 -3.85 -10.59
N VAL A 164 -11.57 -3.36 -9.38
CA VAL A 164 -12.46 -2.24 -9.13
C VAL A 164 -11.76 -0.88 -9.13
N VAL A 165 -10.42 -0.85 -9.16
CA VAL A 165 -9.62 0.39 -9.04
C VAL A 165 -10.01 1.46 -10.06
N PRO A 166 -10.17 1.19 -11.38
CA PRO A 166 -10.58 2.22 -12.33
C PRO A 166 -11.91 2.91 -11.98
N TYR A 167 -12.80 2.17 -11.32
CA TYR A 167 -14.14 2.64 -10.94
C TYR A 167 -14.18 3.38 -9.60
N THR A 168 -13.15 3.20 -8.75
CA THR A 168 -13.10 3.80 -7.40
C THR A 168 -12.04 4.87 -7.24
N ARG A 169 -10.98 4.83 -8.06
CA ARG A 169 -9.88 5.80 -8.05
C ARG A 169 -9.67 6.52 -9.39
N GLY A 170 -10.45 6.15 -10.42
CA GLY A 170 -10.39 6.75 -11.74
C GLY A 170 -9.28 6.21 -12.64
N GLU A 171 -9.10 6.88 -13.76
CA GLU A 171 -8.02 6.62 -14.70
C GLU A 171 -6.66 7.04 -14.15
N GLU A 172 -5.61 6.57 -14.80
CA GLU A 172 -4.22 6.78 -14.39
C GLU A 172 -3.80 8.22 -14.60
N VAL A 173 -3.38 8.86 -13.51
CA VAL A 173 -2.86 10.23 -13.50
C VAL A 173 -1.56 10.26 -12.72
N SER A 174 -0.46 10.67 -13.36
CA SER A 174 0.85 10.86 -12.74
C SER A 174 1.00 12.28 -12.21
N ARG A 175 1.61 12.41 -11.02
CA ARG A 175 1.99 13.72 -10.48
C ARG A 175 3.14 14.32 -11.28
N PRO A 176 3.22 15.68 -11.35
CA PRO A 176 4.38 16.34 -11.89
C PRO A 176 5.68 15.87 -11.23
N PHE A 177 6.74 15.74 -12.02
CA PHE A 177 8.03 15.22 -11.58
C PHE A 177 8.63 16.08 -10.47
N ASP A 178 8.64 17.40 -10.65
CA ASP A 178 9.24 18.34 -9.71
C ASP A 178 8.49 18.37 -8.37
N ASP A 179 7.18 18.18 -8.37
CA ASP A 179 6.36 18.13 -7.15
C ASP A 179 6.70 16.92 -6.30
N VAL A 180 6.90 15.75 -6.95
CA VAL A 180 7.33 14.54 -6.25
C VAL A 180 8.72 14.74 -5.66
N LEU A 181 9.68 15.30 -6.40
CA LEU A 181 11.02 15.55 -5.91
C LEU A 181 11.02 16.57 -4.76
N THR A 182 10.19 17.61 -4.84
CA THR A 182 10.04 18.63 -3.80
C THR A 182 9.51 18.02 -2.51
N GLU A 183 8.46 17.17 -2.59
CA GLU A 183 7.94 16.46 -1.42
C GLU A 183 9.00 15.54 -0.80
N VAL A 184 9.72 14.75 -1.61
CA VAL A 184 10.78 13.86 -1.14
C VAL A 184 11.92 14.63 -0.48
N ALA A 185 12.38 15.72 -1.08
CA ALA A 185 13.43 16.56 -0.50
C ALA A 185 12.99 17.18 0.84
N GLY A 186 11.74 17.64 0.91
CA GLY A 186 11.14 18.15 2.15
C GLY A 186 11.05 17.09 3.25
N LEU A 187 10.73 15.84 2.93
CA LEU A 187 10.71 14.73 3.87
C LEU A 187 12.12 14.36 4.34
N ALA A 188 13.07 14.24 3.41
CA ALA A 188 14.47 13.91 3.71
C ALA A 188 15.11 14.98 4.62
N SER A 189 14.84 16.27 4.37
CA SER A 189 15.33 17.38 5.20
C SER A 189 14.81 17.33 6.64
N LYS A 190 13.66 16.69 6.88
CA LYS A 190 13.07 16.44 8.20
C LYS A 190 13.60 15.17 8.88
N GLY A 191 14.47 14.39 8.21
CA GLY A 191 15.08 13.18 8.76
C GLY A 191 14.43 11.86 8.33
N VAL A 192 13.53 11.87 7.34
CA VAL A 192 13.00 10.65 6.73
C VAL A 192 14.12 9.97 5.93
N LYS A 193 14.33 8.66 6.16
CA LYS A 193 15.41 7.86 5.58
C LYS A 193 14.93 6.96 4.44
N GLU A 194 13.72 6.43 4.53
CA GLU A 194 13.13 5.57 3.52
C GLU A 194 11.95 6.25 2.84
N ILE A 195 11.97 6.28 1.51
CA ILE A 195 10.86 6.76 0.69
C ILE A 195 10.17 5.55 0.06
N VAL A 196 8.87 5.42 0.31
CA VAL A 196 8.02 4.38 -0.29
C VAL A 196 7.12 5.03 -1.33
N LEU A 197 7.42 4.79 -2.60
CA LEU A 197 6.64 5.33 -3.71
C LEU A 197 5.35 4.53 -3.91
N LEU A 198 4.23 5.21 -3.89
CA LEU A 198 2.89 4.63 -3.95
C LEU A 198 2.13 5.08 -5.20
N GLY A 199 1.23 4.20 -5.64
CA GLY A 199 0.27 4.39 -6.70
C GLY A 199 -0.52 3.12 -6.91
N GLN A 200 -1.36 3.05 -7.94
CA GLN A 200 -2.07 1.81 -8.30
C GLN A 200 -1.35 1.04 -9.42
N ASN A 201 -0.37 1.68 -10.07
CA ASN A 201 0.48 1.11 -11.12
C ASN A 201 1.77 1.93 -11.24
N VAL A 202 2.60 1.94 -10.18
CA VAL A 202 3.72 2.89 -10.05
C VAL A 202 4.72 2.86 -11.20
N ASN A 203 4.94 1.69 -11.82
CA ASN A 203 5.88 1.57 -12.92
C ASN A 203 5.35 2.06 -14.28
N ALA A 204 4.09 2.51 -14.33
CA ALA A 204 3.54 3.27 -15.45
C ALA A 204 3.66 4.80 -15.26
N TYR A 205 4.31 5.27 -14.21
CA TYR A 205 4.49 6.69 -13.96
C TYR A 205 5.12 7.41 -15.16
N LEU A 206 4.46 8.52 -15.57
CA LEU A 206 4.87 9.42 -16.63
C LEU A 206 4.60 10.85 -16.18
N GLY A 207 5.49 11.43 -15.39
CA GLY A 207 5.35 12.77 -14.82
C GLY A 207 5.88 13.85 -15.75
N LYS A 208 5.13 14.94 -15.91
CA LYS A 208 5.58 16.13 -16.63
C LYS A 208 6.72 16.82 -15.87
N MET A 209 7.75 17.29 -16.60
CA MET A 209 8.92 17.98 -16.04
C MET A 209 8.78 19.49 -16.21
N GLY A 210 8.60 20.22 -15.10
CA GLY A 210 8.42 21.68 -15.12
C GLY A 210 7.31 22.13 -16.04
N ASP A 211 7.52 23.28 -16.67
CA ASP A 211 6.61 23.86 -17.68
C ASP A 211 6.90 23.36 -19.11
N THR A 212 7.71 22.32 -19.26
CA THR A 212 8.09 21.74 -20.56
C THR A 212 7.13 20.63 -20.99
N ASP A 213 7.24 20.17 -22.24
CA ASP A 213 6.55 18.96 -22.71
C ASP A 213 7.35 17.68 -22.47
N GLU A 214 8.47 17.76 -21.74
CA GLU A 214 9.29 16.60 -21.39
C GLU A 214 8.59 15.76 -20.31
N ILE A 215 8.68 14.44 -20.50
CA ILE A 215 8.06 13.46 -19.61
C ILE A 215 9.14 12.60 -18.96
N ALA A 216 9.14 12.58 -17.64
CA ALA A 216 9.96 11.66 -16.85
C ALA A 216 9.23 10.34 -16.66
N ASP A 217 9.89 9.22 -16.94
CA ASP A 217 9.39 7.90 -16.59
C ASP A 217 9.76 7.52 -15.14
N PHE A 218 9.25 6.38 -14.69
CA PHE A 218 9.49 5.89 -13.33
C PHE A 218 10.98 5.62 -13.05
N ALA A 219 11.72 5.15 -14.04
CA ALA A 219 13.15 4.89 -13.91
C ALA A 219 13.93 6.19 -13.62
N LEU A 220 13.66 7.25 -14.38
CA LEU A 220 14.26 8.56 -14.16
C LEU A 220 13.90 9.13 -12.78
N LEU A 221 12.63 8.98 -12.36
CA LEU A 221 12.20 9.43 -11.04
C LEU A 221 13.01 8.77 -9.92
N ILE A 222 13.22 7.46 -10.00
CA ILE A 222 14.04 6.73 -9.01
C ILE A 222 15.49 7.23 -9.00
N GLU A 223 16.09 7.42 -10.18
CA GLU A 223 17.46 7.95 -10.30
C GLU A 223 17.61 9.31 -9.59
N TYR A 224 16.68 10.23 -9.81
CA TYR A 224 16.71 11.55 -9.17
C TYR A 224 16.43 11.50 -7.66
N ILE A 225 15.47 10.70 -7.21
CA ILE A 225 15.21 10.51 -5.77
C ILE A 225 16.44 9.96 -5.06
N ALA A 226 17.19 9.07 -5.71
CA ALA A 226 18.40 8.49 -5.13
C ALA A 226 19.51 9.52 -4.89
N GLU A 227 19.54 10.61 -5.64
CA GLU A 227 20.53 11.69 -5.47
C GLU A 227 20.14 12.69 -4.36
N ILE A 228 18.90 12.63 -3.84
CA ILE A 228 18.46 13.55 -2.78
C ILE A 228 19.22 13.25 -1.48
N PRO A 229 19.92 14.24 -0.89
CA PRO A 229 20.61 14.06 0.38
C PRO A 229 19.63 13.65 1.51
N GLY A 230 20.04 12.68 2.32
CA GLY A 230 19.21 12.15 3.42
C GLY A 230 18.34 10.96 3.05
N VAL A 231 18.03 10.72 1.77
CA VAL A 231 17.38 9.48 1.32
C VAL A 231 18.41 8.35 1.36
N GLU A 232 18.16 7.32 2.16
CA GLU A 232 19.03 6.15 2.30
C GLU A 232 18.42 4.90 1.65
N ARG A 233 17.08 4.83 1.52
CA ARG A 233 16.38 3.68 0.95
C ARG A 233 15.17 4.12 0.13
N ILE A 234 14.97 3.47 -1.01
CA ILE A 234 13.82 3.67 -1.89
C ILE A 234 13.11 2.34 -2.04
N ARG A 235 11.81 2.36 -1.87
CA ARG A 235 10.91 1.22 -2.06
C ARG A 235 9.71 1.66 -2.88
N PHE A 236 9.12 0.74 -3.61
CA PHE A 236 7.84 0.97 -4.26
C PHE A 236 6.95 -0.27 -4.18
N THR A 237 5.68 -0.08 -4.40
CA THR A 237 4.69 -1.16 -4.40
C THR A 237 3.63 -0.94 -5.46
N THR A 238 2.87 -1.99 -5.79
CA THR A 238 1.77 -1.92 -6.77
C THR A 238 2.25 -1.69 -8.19
N SER A 239 2.98 -2.67 -8.73
CA SER A 239 3.53 -2.67 -10.08
C SER A 239 2.72 -3.56 -11.03
N HIS A 240 2.81 -3.31 -12.33
CA HIS A 240 2.23 -4.16 -13.35
C HIS A 240 3.33 -4.72 -14.29
N PRO A 241 3.38 -6.05 -14.55
CA PRO A 241 4.44 -6.66 -15.35
C PRO A 241 4.58 -6.07 -16.76
N LYS A 242 3.48 -5.65 -17.37
CA LYS A 242 3.49 -5.05 -18.71
C LYS A 242 4.29 -3.74 -18.81
N GLU A 243 4.36 -3.00 -17.71
CA GLU A 243 5.09 -1.73 -17.64
C GLU A 243 6.52 -1.91 -17.07
N PHE A 244 6.98 -3.16 -16.90
CA PHE A 244 8.32 -3.44 -16.39
C PHE A 244 9.35 -3.39 -17.52
N THR A 245 9.85 -2.20 -17.81
CA THR A 245 10.75 -1.92 -18.94
C THR A 245 12.19 -2.37 -18.68
N GLN A 246 12.99 -2.48 -19.75
CA GLN A 246 14.44 -2.74 -19.62
C GLN A 246 15.12 -1.60 -18.84
N ARG A 247 14.70 -0.35 -19.06
CA ARG A 247 15.25 0.81 -18.33
C ARG A 247 15.04 0.70 -16.82
N LEU A 248 13.88 0.21 -16.37
CA LEU A 248 13.65 -0.04 -14.94
C LEU A 248 14.55 -1.16 -14.39
N ILE A 249 14.82 -2.22 -15.19
CA ILE A 249 15.77 -3.26 -14.81
C ILE A 249 17.19 -2.66 -14.67
N ASP A 250 17.59 -1.78 -15.58
CA ASP A 250 18.89 -1.11 -15.55
C ASP A 250 19.04 -0.20 -14.31
N VAL A 251 17.96 0.43 -13.84
CA VAL A 251 17.95 1.21 -12.59
C VAL A 251 18.24 0.32 -11.37
N TYR A 252 17.70 -0.89 -11.33
CA TYR A 252 18.05 -1.84 -10.25
C TYR A 252 19.54 -2.18 -10.25
N ALA A 253 20.20 -2.20 -11.40
CA ALA A 253 21.65 -2.41 -11.47
C ALA A 253 22.44 -1.19 -10.98
N LYS A 254 21.93 0.03 -11.19
CA LYS A 254 22.67 1.30 -10.99
C LYS A 254 22.41 1.94 -9.63
N VAL A 255 21.22 1.78 -9.06
CA VAL A 255 20.77 2.51 -7.87
C VAL A 255 20.79 1.60 -6.63
N PRO A 256 21.85 1.61 -5.82
CA PRO A 256 21.97 0.74 -4.66
C PRO A 256 20.94 1.07 -3.54
N LYS A 257 20.45 2.31 -3.49
CA LYS A 257 19.39 2.71 -2.54
C LYS A 257 18.03 2.10 -2.85
N LEU A 258 17.79 1.61 -4.09
CA LEU A 258 16.59 0.86 -4.45
C LEU A 258 16.70 -0.55 -3.89
N VAL A 259 15.72 -0.96 -3.07
CA VAL A 259 15.74 -2.23 -2.34
C VAL A 259 15.81 -3.45 -3.26
N SER A 260 16.54 -4.50 -2.85
CA SER A 260 16.53 -5.83 -3.49
C SER A 260 15.26 -6.63 -3.16
N HIS A 261 14.13 -5.96 -3.16
CA HIS A 261 12.80 -6.54 -2.99
C HIS A 261 11.86 -6.01 -4.06
N LEU A 262 11.23 -6.91 -4.80
CA LEU A 262 10.27 -6.55 -5.84
C LEU A 262 8.91 -7.19 -5.55
N HIS A 263 7.89 -6.35 -5.35
CA HIS A 263 6.51 -6.79 -5.37
C HIS A 263 5.93 -6.58 -6.77
N LEU A 264 5.72 -7.69 -7.50
CA LEU A 264 5.24 -7.67 -8.89
C LEU A 264 4.06 -8.66 -9.04
N PRO A 265 2.81 -8.19 -8.86
CA PRO A 265 1.62 -9.02 -8.91
C PRO A 265 1.41 -9.71 -10.26
N VAL A 266 1.64 -11.03 -10.33
CA VAL A 266 1.39 -11.83 -11.54
C VAL A 266 -0.06 -12.26 -11.66
N GLN A 267 -0.73 -12.47 -10.53
CA GLN A 267 -2.10 -12.94 -10.36
C GLN A 267 -2.31 -14.44 -10.64
N HIS A 268 -1.79 -14.99 -11.74
CA HIS A 268 -1.93 -16.41 -12.09
C HIS A 268 -0.76 -16.92 -12.95
N GLY A 269 -0.57 -18.23 -12.99
CA GLY A 269 0.50 -18.88 -13.76
C GLY A 269 0.06 -19.46 -15.11
N SER A 270 -1.23 -19.41 -15.46
CA SER A 270 -1.78 -19.91 -16.70
C SER A 270 -2.15 -18.79 -17.66
N ASP A 271 -1.72 -18.87 -18.92
CA ASP A 271 -1.99 -17.86 -19.95
C ASP A 271 -3.50 -17.73 -20.26
N SER A 272 -4.28 -18.82 -20.18
CA SER A 272 -5.74 -18.78 -20.35
C SER A 272 -6.39 -17.91 -19.28
N ILE A 273 -5.98 -18.06 -18.02
CA ILE A 273 -6.51 -17.26 -16.90
C ILE A 273 -5.98 -15.83 -16.94
N LEU A 274 -4.69 -15.62 -17.25
CA LEU A 274 -4.14 -14.27 -17.44
C LEU A 274 -4.87 -13.50 -18.54
N SER A 275 -5.22 -14.17 -19.64
CA SER A 275 -6.02 -13.59 -20.72
C SER A 275 -7.45 -13.27 -20.27
N ALA A 276 -8.12 -14.17 -19.54
CA ALA A 276 -9.46 -13.93 -18.98
C ALA A 276 -9.45 -12.78 -17.93
N MET A 277 -8.37 -12.64 -17.19
CA MET A 277 -8.11 -11.52 -16.28
C MET A 277 -7.74 -10.21 -17.01
N LYS A 278 -7.54 -10.23 -18.34
CA LYS A 278 -7.07 -9.09 -19.16
C LYS A 278 -5.73 -8.54 -18.69
N ARG A 279 -4.78 -9.41 -18.34
CA ARG A 279 -3.47 -8.95 -17.84
C ARG A 279 -2.54 -8.43 -18.95
N GLY A 280 -2.73 -8.86 -20.20
CA GLY A 280 -2.00 -8.36 -21.37
C GLY A 280 -0.55 -8.82 -21.46
N TYR A 281 -0.17 -9.90 -20.76
CA TYR A 281 1.12 -10.59 -20.82
C TYR A 281 0.92 -12.08 -20.54
N THR A 282 1.93 -12.87 -20.91
CA THR A 282 2.01 -14.32 -20.72
C THR A 282 2.86 -14.69 -19.49
N ALA A 283 2.69 -15.92 -19.01
CA ALA A 283 3.54 -16.49 -17.96
C ALA A 283 5.04 -16.51 -18.36
N LEU A 284 5.34 -16.72 -19.63
CA LEU A 284 6.72 -16.72 -20.13
C LEU A 284 7.36 -15.33 -20.11
N GLU A 285 6.61 -14.29 -20.49
CA GLU A 285 7.06 -12.89 -20.40
C GLU A 285 7.35 -12.49 -18.97
N TYR A 286 6.47 -12.84 -18.03
CA TYR A 286 6.70 -12.61 -16.60
C TYR A 286 7.99 -13.30 -16.10
N LYS A 287 8.16 -14.60 -16.41
CA LYS A 287 9.39 -15.34 -16.06
C LYS A 287 10.65 -14.72 -16.68
N SER A 288 10.54 -14.17 -17.88
CA SER A 288 11.65 -13.46 -18.54
C SER A 288 12.07 -12.20 -17.78
N ILE A 289 11.09 -11.40 -17.31
CA ILE A 289 11.36 -10.22 -16.46
C ILE A 289 12.13 -10.64 -15.21
N ILE A 290 11.62 -11.63 -14.45
CA ILE A 290 12.25 -12.06 -13.21
C ILE A 290 13.67 -12.62 -13.44
N ARG A 291 13.89 -13.36 -14.53
CA ARG A 291 15.24 -13.84 -14.89
C ARG A 291 16.21 -12.69 -15.12
N LYS A 292 15.80 -11.67 -15.89
CA LYS A 292 16.62 -10.48 -16.13
C LYS A 292 16.91 -9.72 -14.81
N MET A 293 15.89 -9.57 -13.96
CA MET A 293 16.04 -8.95 -12.65
C MET A 293 17.08 -9.66 -11.78
N ARG A 294 17.03 -10.99 -11.71
CA ARG A 294 18.01 -11.80 -10.95
C ARG A 294 19.40 -11.80 -11.55
N THR A 295 19.54 -11.44 -12.81
CA THR A 295 20.87 -11.23 -13.42
C THR A 295 21.53 -9.96 -12.87
N VAL A 296 20.78 -8.89 -12.67
CA VAL A 296 21.30 -7.60 -12.16
C VAL A 296 21.26 -7.50 -10.64
N ARG A 297 20.34 -8.20 -9.98
CA ARG A 297 20.19 -8.31 -8.51
C ARG A 297 20.02 -9.78 -8.11
N PRO A 298 21.10 -10.55 -7.94
CA PRO A 298 21.05 -11.98 -7.62
C PRO A 298 20.36 -12.29 -6.29
N ASP A 299 20.41 -11.38 -5.35
CA ASP A 299 19.79 -11.41 -4.01
C ASP A 299 18.33 -10.95 -3.98
N LEU A 300 17.76 -10.61 -5.15
CA LEU A 300 16.40 -10.10 -5.26
C LEU A 300 15.39 -11.06 -4.63
N THR A 301 14.65 -10.57 -3.63
CA THR A 301 13.45 -11.23 -3.11
C THR A 301 12.23 -10.79 -3.91
N LEU A 302 11.39 -11.75 -4.27
CA LEU A 302 10.22 -11.55 -5.12
C LEU A 302 8.95 -11.84 -4.35
N SER A 303 8.00 -10.92 -4.33
CA SER A 303 6.66 -11.15 -3.82
C SER A 303 5.59 -10.84 -4.87
N SER A 304 4.42 -11.41 -4.72
CA SER A 304 3.33 -11.29 -5.69
C SER A 304 1.96 -11.38 -5.02
N ASP A 305 0.92 -11.04 -5.78
CA ASP A 305 -0.45 -11.40 -5.48
C ASP A 305 -0.88 -12.56 -6.39
N PHE A 306 -1.68 -13.47 -5.83
CA PHE A 306 -2.24 -14.62 -6.54
C PHE A 306 -3.74 -14.73 -6.28
N ILE A 307 -4.49 -15.01 -7.34
CA ILE A 307 -5.92 -15.28 -7.28
C ILE A 307 -6.15 -16.71 -7.77
N VAL A 308 -6.76 -17.55 -6.92
CA VAL A 308 -7.22 -18.90 -7.26
C VAL A 308 -8.74 -18.94 -7.37
N GLY A 309 -9.27 -19.93 -8.08
CA GLY A 309 -10.72 -20.06 -8.28
C GLY A 309 -11.31 -18.93 -9.13
N PHE A 310 -10.54 -18.36 -10.03
CA PHE A 310 -11.08 -17.45 -11.04
C PHE A 310 -12.04 -18.19 -11.95
N PRO A 311 -13.18 -17.58 -12.38
CA PRO A 311 -14.14 -18.26 -13.26
C PRO A 311 -13.47 -18.89 -14.46
N GLY A 312 -13.72 -20.19 -14.68
CA GLY A 312 -13.13 -20.98 -15.76
C GLY A 312 -11.75 -21.57 -15.46
N GLU A 313 -11.19 -21.40 -14.25
CA GLU A 313 -9.92 -22.02 -13.84
C GLU A 313 -10.05 -23.54 -13.73
N THR A 314 -9.34 -24.27 -14.58
CA THR A 314 -9.25 -25.74 -14.54
C THR A 314 -8.16 -26.22 -13.58
N GLU A 315 -8.13 -27.55 -13.29
CA GLU A 315 -7.04 -28.13 -12.51
C GLU A 315 -5.69 -27.98 -13.23
N ALA A 316 -5.65 -28.15 -14.55
CA ALA A 316 -4.44 -27.94 -15.34
C ALA A 316 -3.93 -26.48 -15.28
N ASP A 317 -4.83 -25.51 -15.15
CA ASP A 317 -4.44 -24.10 -14.96
C ASP A 317 -3.85 -23.87 -13.57
N PHE A 318 -4.43 -24.49 -12.56
CA PHE A 318 -3.90 -24.43 -11.18
C PHE A 318 -2.53 -25.11 -11.07
N GLU A 319 -2.31 -26.25 -11.73
CA GLU A 319 -0.99 -26.89 -11.80
C GLU A 319 0.08 -25.99 -12.44
N LYS A 320 -0.28 -25.21 -13.50
CA LYS A 320 0.63 -24.21 -14.08
C LYS A 320 0.98 -23.09 -13.11
N LEU A 321 0.00 -22.68 -12.27
CA LEU A 321 0.27 -21.70 -11.21
C LEU A 321 1.27 -22.26 -10.19
N LEU A 322 1.05 -23.46 -9.68
CA LEU A 322 1.97 -24.09 -8.72
C LEU A 322 3.37 -24.23 -9.31
N LYS A 323 3.46 -24.65 -10.59
CA LYS A 323 4.75 -24.75 -11.28
C LYS A 323 5.45 -23.40 -11.41
N MET A 324 4.73 -22.34 -11.73
CA MET A 324 5.31 -20.98 -11.78
C MET A 324 5.86 -20.58 -10.42
N VAL A 325 5.12 -20.82 -9.34
CA VAL A 325 5.55 -20.51 -7.98
C VAL A 325 6.81 -21.29 -7.61
N GLN A 326 6.87 -22.59 -7.96
CA GLN A 326 8.06 -23.42 -7.76
C GLN A 326 9.29 -22.92 -8.53
N ASP A 327 9.09 -22.54 -9.80
CA ASP A 327 10.17 -22.13 -10.71
C ASP A 327 10.78 -20.75 -10.30
N LEU A 328 9.98 -19.87 -9.70
CA LEU A 328 10.38 -18.49 -9.43
C LEU A 328 10.73 -18.20 -7.96
N ASP A 329 10.45 -19.12 -7.03
CA ASP A 329 10.80 -18.99 -5.61
C ASP A 329 10.33 -17.65 -5.01
N PHE A 330 9.02 -17.54 -4.79
CA PHE A 330 8.40 -16.34 -4.23
C PHE A 330 8.59 -16.27 -2.72
N ASP A 331 8.76 -15.05 -2.25
CA ASP A 331 8.71 -14.71 -0.83
C ASP A 331 7.31 -14.23 -0.43
N ASN A 332 7.10 -13.85 0.81
CA ASN A 332 5.88 -13.32 1.41
C ASN A 332 4.88 -12.75 0.38
N SER A 333 4.01 -13.59 -0.13
CA SER A 333 3.06 -13.26 -1.18
C SER A 333 1.62 -13.37 -0.68
N PHE A 334 0.72 -12.65 -1.31
CA PHE A 334 -0.69 -12.64 -0.93
C PHE A 334 -1.49 -13.54 -1.85
N CYS A 335 -2.26 -14.46 -1.26
CA CYS A 335 -3.10 -15.39 -2.00
C CYS A 335 -4.57 -15.19 -1.63
N PHE A 336 -5.41 -15.13 -2.65
CA PHE A 336 -6.85 -14.88 -2.50
C PHE A 336 -7.67 -15.88 -3.30
N ILE A 337 -8.83 -16.28 -2.77
CA ILE A 337 -9.88 -16.83 -3.60
C ILE A 337 -10.49 -15.68 -4.39
N PHE A 338 -10.78 -15.90 -5.67
CA PHE A 338 -11.52 -14.92 -6.47
C PHE A 338 -12.82 -14.54 -5.78
N SER A 339 -13.04 -13.25 -5.63
CA SER A 339 -14.26 -12.68 -5.11
C SER A 339 -14.79 -11.66 -6.09
N SER A 340 -16.01 -11.88 -6.55
CA SER A 340 -16.71 -11.01 -7.50
C SER A 340 -16.86 -9.59 -6.92
N ARG A 341 -16.58 -8.57 -7.73
CA ARG A 341 -16.74 -7.16 -7.36
C ARG A 341 -17.82 -6.53 -8.24
N PRO A 342 -18.85 -5.91 -7.65
CA PRO A 342 -19.89 -5.24 -8.44
C PRO A 342 -19.30 -4.24 -9.43
N GLY A 343 -19.84 -4.23 -10.65
CA GLY A 343 -19.40 -3.33 -11.72
C GLY A 343 -18.17 -3.79 -12.51
N THR A 344 -17.47 -4.85 -12.08
CA THR A 344 -16.33 -5.39 -12.83
C THR A 344 -16.75 -6.42 -13.88
N PRO A 345 -16.05 -6.54 -15.03
CA PRO A 345 -16.38 -7.53 -16.05
C PRO A 345 -16.42 -8.97 -15.53
N ALA A 346 -15.53 -9.34 -14.62
CA ALA A 346 -15.48 -10.69 -14.06
C ALA A 346 -16.67 -11.02 -13.15
N ALA A 347 -17.42 -10.02 -12.67
CA ALA A 347 -18.63 -10.24 -11.89
C ALA A 347 -19.76 -10.93 -12.68
N ASN A 348 -19.71 -10.83 -14.02
CA ASN A 348 -20.72 -11.40 -14.91
C ASN A 348 -20.28 -12.76 -15.50
N LEU A 349 -19.11 -13.28 -15.11
CA LEU A 349 -18.66 -14.58 -15.56
C LEU A 349 -19.35 -15.71 -14.79
N SER A 350 -19.72 -16.80 -15.47
CA SER A 350 -20.21 -18.02 -14.83
C SER A 350 -19.09 -18.64 -13.99
N ASP A 351 -19.40 -18.97 -12.76
CA ASP A 351 -18.47 -19.55 -11.80
C ASP A 351 -19.07 -20.81 -11.18
N ASP A 352 -18.82 -21.94 -11.82
CA ASP A 352 -19.34 -23.23 -11.41
C ASP A 352 -18.38 -24.02 -10.50
N THR A 353 -17.24 -23.44 -10.14
CA THR A 353 -16.23 -24.10 -9.27
C THR A 353 -16.71 -24.10 -7.81
N PRO A 354 -16.90 -25.28 -7.18
CA PRO A 354 -17.29 -25.35 -5.78
C PRO A 354 -16.31 -24.64 -4.86
N TYR A 355 -16.82 -24.00 -3.80
CA TYR A 355 -16.01 -23.24 -2.86
C TYR A 355 -14.93 -24.10 -2.19
N GLU A 356 -15.22 -25.36 -1.88
CA GLU A 356 -14.29 -26.32 -1.27
C GLU A 356 -13.07 -26.58 -2.18
N VAL A 357 -13.28 -26.61 -3.50
CA VAL A 357 -12.19 -26.74 -4.48
C VAL A 357 -11.30 -25.52 -4.46
N LYS A 358 -11.90 -24.32 -4.46
CA LYS A 358 -11.17 -23.05 -4.37
C LYS A 358 -10.38 -22.94 -3.06
N LEU A 359 -11.00 -23.34 -1.94
CA LEU A 359 -10.37 -23.34 -0.63
C LEU A 359 -9.17 -24.29 -0.59
N LYS A 360 -9.30 -25.50 -1.16
CA LYS A 360 -8.22 -26.47 -1.26
C LYS A 360 -7.06 -25.91 -2.11
N ARG A 361 -7.36 -25.30 -3.25
CA ARG A 361 -6.34 -24.63 -4.08
C ARG A 361 -5.61 -23.54 -3.33
N LEU A 362 -6.33 -22.69 -2.60
CA LEU A 362 -5.75 -21.65 -1.77
C LEU A 362 -4.80 -22.22 -0.71
N GLN A 363 -5.24 -23.25 0.03
CA GLN A 363 -4.43 -23.89 1.06
C GLN A 363 -3.16 -24.52 0.50
N THR A 364 -3.26 -25.19 -0.66
CA THR A 364 -2.10 -25.78 -1.35
C THR A 364 -1.09 -24.71 -1.77
N LEU A 365 -1.58 -23.61 -2.34
CA LEU A 365 -0.73 -22.49 -2.76
C LEU A 365 -0.06 -21.80 -1.57
N LEU A 366 -0.80 -21.54 -0.49
CA LEU A 366 -0.25 -20.95 0.74
C LEU A 366 0.86 -21.82 1.33
N ALA A 367 0.63 -23.14 1.46
CA ALA A 367 1.64 -24.05 1.99
C ALA A 367 2.94 -24.05 1.15
N LEU A 368 2.83 -23.93 -0.17
CA LEU A 368 3.98 -23.85 -1.07
C LEU A 368 4.75 -22.54 -0.84
N ILE A 369 4.07 -21.41 -0.79
CA ILE A 369 4.69 -20.08 -0.59
C ILE A 369 5.30 -19.96 0.81
N ASP A 370 4.59 -20.41 1.84
CA ASP A 370 5.12 -20.43 3.21
C ASP A 370 6.41 -21.25 3.32
N GLY A 371 6.46 -22.40 2.63
CA GLY A 371 7.68 -23.21 2.54
C GLY A 371 8.83 -22.48 1.85
N GLN A 372 8.56 -21.71 0.80
CA GLN A 372 9.57 -20.86 0.10
C GLN A 372 10.03 -19.72 0.99
N SER A 373 9.10 -18.98 1.60
CA SER A 373 9.41 -17.86 2.49
C SER A 373 10.25 -18.29 3.70
N ASN A 374 9.94 -19.48 4.27
CA ASN A 374 10.75 -20.04 5.34
C ASN A 374 12.18 -20.36 4.88
N ARG A 375 12.37 -20.96 3.70
CA ARG A 375 13.71 -21.21 3.14
C ARG A 375 14.51 -19.91 2.93
N ILE A 376 13.85 -18.85 2.45
CA ILE A 376 14.46 -17.54 2.27
C ILE A 376 14.86 -16.96 3.64
N SER A 377 13.99 -17.05 4.64
CA SER A 377 14.30 -16.61 6.01
C SER A 377 15.49 -17.36 6.60
N GLN A 378 15.58 -18.68 6.40
CA GLN A 378 16.70 -19.50 6.91
C GLN A 378 18.06 -19.06 6.35
N LYS A 379 18.12 -18.55 5.12
CA LYS A 379 19.35 -18.00 4.52
C LYS A 379 19.81 -16.71 5.19
N MET A 380 18.92 -16.03 5.92
CA MET A 380 19.25 -14.79 6.62
C MET A 380 19.90 -15.04 8.00
N LEU A 381 19.78 -16.26 8.55
CA LEU A 381 20.32 -16.60 9.86
C LEU A 381 21.84 -16.41 9.86
N GLY A 382 22.35 -15.65 10.82
CA GLY A 382 23.77 -15.29 10.96
C GLY A 382 24.22 -14.11 10.11
N ASN A 383 23.43 -13.67 9.13
CA ASN A 383 23.75 -12.50 8.32
C ASN A 383 23.44 -11.19 9.07
N THR A 384 24.12 -10.14 8.65
CA THR A 384 23.83 -8.77 9.10
C THR A 384 22.94 -8.09 8.08
N GLU A 385 21.79 -7.57 8.57
CA GLU A 385 20.79 -6.89 7.76
C GLU A 385 20.72 -5.41 8.12
N ARG A 386 20.64 -4.53 7.12
CA ARG A 386 20.38 -3.11 7.31
C ARG A 386 18.91 -2.88 7.60
N VAL A 387 18.55 -2.46 8.81
CA VAL A 387 17.19 -2.37 9.32
C VAL A 387 16.81 -0.93 9.62
N LEU A 388 15.69 -0.44 9.10
CA LEU A 388 15.08 0.82 9.50
C LEU A 388 14.23 0.60 10.74
N ILE A 389 14.52 1.31 11.83
CA ILE A 389 13.80 1.17 13.09
C ILE A 389 12.49 1.96 13.04
N GLU A 390 11.36 1.26 13.19
CA GLU A 390 10.01 1.85 13.11
C GLU A 390 9.48 2.30 14.49
N GLY A 391 9.86 1.60 15.56
CA GLY A 391 9.40 1.91 16.91
C GLY A 391 9.48 0.74 17.87
N LEU A 392 8.78 0.86 18.99
CA LEU A 392 8.63 -0.22 19.96
C LEU A 392 7.76 -1.35 19.38
N ALA A 393 8.15 -2.58 19.63
CA ALA A 393 7.35 -3.77 19.36
C ALA A 393 6.12 -3.81 20.31
N LYS A 394 5.18 -4.71 20.01
CA LYS A 394 3.93 -4.85 20.82
C LYS A 394 4.18 -5.26 22.27
N ASP A 395 5.33 -5.84 22.56
CA ASP A 395 5.72 -6.22 23.93
C ASP A 395 6.16 -5.03 24.79
N GLY A 396 6.36 -3.85 24.18
CA GLY A 396 6.78 -2.63 24.87
C GLY A 396 8.22 -2.64 25.35
N ILE A 397 9.01 -3.66 25.02
CA ILE A 397 10.40 -3.86 25.47
C ILE A 397 11.38 -3.82 24.29
N ASN A 398 11.08 -4.60 23.26
CA ASN A 398 11.92 -4.68 22.08
C ASN A 398 11.63 -3.53 21.11
N LEU A 399 12.64 -3.17 20.31
CA LEU A 399 12.44 -2.39 19.10
C LEU A 399 12.11 -3.31 17.93
N GLN A 400 11.33 -2.79 17.02
CA GLN A 400 11.08 -3.43 15.73
C GLN A 400 11.48 -2.50 14.59
N GLY A 401 11.93 -3.10 13.52
CA GLY A 401 12.26 -2.39 12.29
C GLY A 401 12.06 -3.28 11.08
N ARG A 402 12.39 -2.75 9.91
CA ARG A 402 12.18 -3.41 8.64
C ARG A 402 13.46 -3.55 7.84
N ALA A 403 13.79 -4.80 7.48
CA ALA A 403 14.90 -5.10 6.60
C ALA A 403 14.59 -4.71 5.13
N GLU A 404 15.59 -4.79 4.27
CA GLU A 404 15.46 -4.45 2.85
C GLU A 404 14.41 -5.32 2.14
N ASN A 405 14.34 -6.60 2.45
CA ASN A 405 13.34 -7.54 1.94
C ASN A 405 11.96 -7.43 2.62
N ASN A 406 11.70 -6.34 3.32
CA ASN A 406 10.45 -6.03 3.98
C ASN A 406 10.09 -6.89 5.21
N ARG A 407 11.00 -7.75 5.69
CA ARG A 407 10.79 -8.51 6.92
C ARG A 407 10.92 -7.66 8.16
N VAL A 408 10.03 -7.91 9.11
CA VAL A 408 10.10 -7.30 10.44
C VAL A 408 11.19 -7.98 11.25
N VAL A 409 12.07 -7.18 11.83
CA VAL A 409 13.16 -7.62 12.71
C VAL A 409 12.95 -7.02 14.09
N HIS A 410 12.95 -7.88 15.09
CA HIS A 410 12.89 -7.50 16.51
C HIS A 410 14.29 -7.60 17.12
N PHE A 411 14.64 -6.66 17.98
CA PHE A 411 15.87 -6.72 18.76
C PHE A 411 15.73 -5.97 20.08
N THR A 412 16.52 -6.36 21.08
CA THR A 412 16.56 -5.66 22.36
C THR A 412 17.50 -4.46 22.24
N PRO A 413 17.02 -3.22 22.42
CA PRO A 413 17.87 -2.04 22.35
C PRO A 413 18.79 -1.95 23.60
N PRO A 414 19.92 -1.24 23.53
CA PRO A 414 20.64 -0.79 24.70
C PRO A 414 19.74 0.09 25.56
N GLU A 415 19.83 -0.02 26.90
CA GLU A 415 18.90 0.63 27.84
C GLU A 415 18.78 2.15 27.72
N GLN A 416 19.73 2.83 27.10
CA GLN A 416 19.83 4.31 27.09
C GLN A 416 19.40 4.99 25.79
N ASP A 417 19.04 4.27 24.70
CA ASP A 417 18.95 4.88 23.36
C ASP A 417 17.69 4.59 22.54
N ILE A 418 16.58 4.16 23.15
CA ILE A 418 15.37 3.77 22.43
C ILE A 418 14.87 4.88 21.47
N GLU A 419 14.72 6.09 21.98
CA GLU A 419 14.19 7.23 21.19
C GLU A 419 15.16 7.68 20.09
N SER A 420 16.46 7.59 20.30
CA SER A 420 17.47 7.98 19.31
C SER A 420 17.57 7.00 18.15
N LEU A 421 17.25 5.73 18.38
CA LEU A 421 17.28 4.68 17.36
C LEU A 421 16.04 4.69 16.45
N ILE A 422 14.89 5.16 16.94
CA ILE A 422 13.67 5.21 16.13
C ILE A 422 13.87 6.14 14.92
N GLY A 423 13.62 5.62 13.73
CA GLY A 423 13.81 6.31 12.47
C GLY A 423 15.23 6.21 11.90
N GLN A 424 16.15 5.53 12.60
CA GLN A 424 17.51 5.31 12.10
C GLN A 424 17.66 3.99 11.37
N MET A 425 18.64 3.94 10.48
CA MET A 425 19.08 2.72 9.80
C MET A 425 20.22 2.10 10.60
N VAL A 426 20.04 0.90 11.10
CA VAL A 426 21.04 0.19 11.90
C VAL A 426 21.33 -1.20 11.33
N ASP A 427 22.49 -1.74 11.66
CA ASP A 427 22.91 -3.07 11.25
C ASP A 427 22.56 -4.08 12.35
N ILE A 428 21.74 -5.08 12.02
CA ILE A 428 21.27 -6.13 12.93
C ILE A 428 21.75 -7.48 12.43
N ARG A 429 22.48 -8.22 13.27
CA ARG A 429 22.81 -9.61 12.99
C ARG A 429 21.62 -10.50 13.35
N ILE A 430 21.10 -11.25 12.40
CA ILE A 430 19.95 -12.13 12.60
C ILE A 430 20.36 -13.37 13.40
N THR A 431 19.75 -13.58 14.55
CA THR A 431 20.07 -14.67 15.48
C THR A 431 18.98 -15.73 15.56
N GLU A 432 17.72 -15.38 15.16
CA GLU A 432 16.60 -16.32 15.26
C GLU A 432 15.56 -16.05 14.16
N ILE A 433 15.00 -17.11 13.59
CA ILE A 433 13.90 -17.07 12.63
C ILE A 433 12.61 -17.41 13.36
N LEU A 434 11.65 -16.51 13.35
CA LEU A 434 10.29 -16.70 13.87
C LEU A 434 9.30 -16.95 12.71
N ASN A 435 8.05 -17.29 13.00
CA ASN A 435 7.07 -17.67 11.95
C ASN A 435 6.91 -16.64 10.83
N PHE A 436 6.87 -15.32 11.17
CA PHE A 436 6.68 -14.25 10.20
C PHE A 436 7.64 -13.07 10.41
N THR A 437 8.53 -13.17 11.39
CA THR A 437 9.46 -12.12 11.79
C THR A 437 10.83 -12.71 12.08
N LEU A 438 11.81 -11.86 12.23
CA LEU A 438 13.17 -12.21 12.59
C LEU A 438 13.49 -11.62 13.96
N ARG A 439 14.44 -12.21 14.65
CA ARG A 439 15.09 -11.61 15.82
C ARG A 439 16.58 -11.49 15.57
N GLY A 440 17.17 -10.42 16.09
CA GLY A 440 18.60 -10.18 15.94
C GLY A 440 19.18 -9.39 17.09
N GLU A 441 20.46 -9.09 16.95
CA GLU A 441 21.25 -8.30 17.86
C GLU A 441 21.86 -7.12 17.12
N LEU A 442 21.84 -5.96 17.76
CA LEU A 442 22.49 -4.76 17.21
C LEU A 442 24.00 -5.03 17.04
N VAL A 443 24.49 -4.82 15.83
CA VAL A 443 25.92 -4.84 15.58
C VAL A 443 26.45 -3.49 16.06
N GLU A 444 27.31 -3.50 17.09
CA GLU A 444 27.98 -2.28 17.56
C GLU A 444 28.73 -1.65 16.38
N ALA A 445 28.41 -0.39 16.09
CA ALA A 445 29.22 0.37 15.18
C ALA A 445 30.63 0.45 15.80
N HIS A 446 31.59 -0.25 15.24
CA HIS A 446 32.99 0.04 15.55
C HIS A 446 33.16 1.53 15.23
N ALA A 447 33.32 2.33 16.28
CA ALA A 447 33.70 3.74 16.15
C ALA A 447 34.95 3.79 15.26
N LEU A 448 34.79 4.29 14.01
CA LEU A 448 35.87 4.63 13.11
C LEU A 448 36.43 5.98 13.50
#